data_8b88609420091d83239dd7a593359f74
#
_entry.id   8b88609420091d83239dd7a593359f74
#
_cell.length_a   1.000
_cell.length_b   1.000
_cell.length_c   1.000
_cell.angle_alpha   90.00
_cell.angle_beta   90.00
_cell.angle_gamma   90.00
#
_symmetry.space_group_name_H-M   'P 1'
#
loop_
_entity.id
_entity.type
_entity.pdbx_description
1 polymer ?
#
loop_
_entity_poly.entity_id
_entity_poly.type
_entity_poly.pdbx_seq_one_letter_code
_entity_poly.pdbx_strand_id
1 'polypeptide(L)'
;VIERTIGYPRRPLPDWVRPPWKPGQLFAMTETARRFHRDTSLLKAMAGGLGAAKTLTLCSEGIRMGFRHLGKVGGLFEPTIPLVIDVLKPSLEGQLEAFGLRRGQDWIFRATERAWLVLGGAQRGGFTILGRPMLEWERIIGINLAWAGMDEPARAPAEALAKVSDRTRGGPVFLAGTPDPGTWFAKWVKNPPPGASVHRASTLENPYVRQSGIDQLMRDYDAVSIRAYLYGESVEIAGNAYHRFVNAPYPAGNILPCQYDPRLPLYIATDNNTNPKPAVLFQLVAGQMRCFTEIQVYGGAWDPLAEAVHARVGGVKPNGIGLHGDVTDRHVSAKSASAGWGGYGDFRDELVRVFGGVEVQLMVPAGNPLELARVSITNGWLCNAAGERRLVIDPMCTHLIADMESVSVDDNGRLRKPGRAGGQGIEKGLTDHSDAIGYACVVESERQRSSRTGRPLFLTADLKL
;
A
#
# COMPACT_ATOMS: atom_id res chain seq x y z
N VAL A 1 15.71 -33.17 9.22
CA VAL A 1 15.50 -32.70 7.84
C VAL A 1 15.32 -31.19 7.79
N ILE A 2 14.84 -30.56 8.85
CA ILE A 2 14.53 -29.13 8.93
C ILE A 2 15.77 -28.30 9.27
N GLU A 3 16.77 -28.86 9.95
CA GLU A 3 18.04 -28.17 10.27
C GLU A 3 18.83 -27.68 9.04
N ARG A 4 18.63 -28.29 7.88
CA ARG A 4 19.29 -27.90 6.63
C ARG A 4 18.61 -26.74 5.92
N THR A 5 17.51 -26.21 6.46
CA THR A 5 16.67 -25.25 5.74
C THR A 5 16.91 -23.80 6.13
N ILE A 6 17.50 -23.54 7.26
CA ILE A 6 17.88 -22.19 7.67
C ILE A 6 19.27 -21.94 7.09
N GLY A 7 19.36 -21.05 6.13
CA GLY A 7 20.65 -20.69 5.54
C GLY A 7 21.54 -20.02 6.57
N TYR A 8 22.27 -20.82 7.35
CA TYR A 8 23.23 -20.30 8.32
C TYR A 8 24.37 -19.54 7.64
N PRO A 9 24.96 -18.55 8.32
CA PRO A 9 26.19 -17.93 7.86
C PRO A 9 27.24 -19.01 7.59
N ARG A 10 28.11 -18.81 6.58
CA ARG A 10 29.19 -19.76 6.26
C ARG A 10 30.14 -20.05 7.43
N ARG A 11 30.23 -19.15 8.40
CA ARG A 11 30.87 -19.44 9.68
C ARG A 11 29.84 -20.14 10.57
N PRO A 12 30.19 -21.22 11.28
CA PRO A 12 29.30 -21.87 12.19
C PRO A 12 28.80 -20.85 13.21
N LEU A 13 27.51 -20.90 13.53
CA LEU A 13 26.96 -20.14 14.64
C LEU A 13 27.74 -20.50 15.91
N PRO A 14 28.01 -19.52 16.79
CA PRO A 14 28.57 -19.81 18.10
C PRO A 14 27.74 -20.88 18.81
N ASP A 15 28.39 -21.76 19.59
CA ASP A 15 27.70 -22.88 20.26
C ASP A 15 26.54 -22.45 21.16
N TRP A 16 26.58 -21.20 21.69
CA TRP A 16 25.52 -20.61 22.47
C TRP A 16 24.29 -20.15 21.63
N VAL A 17 24.39 -20.13 20.33
CA VAL A 17 23.31 -19.83 19.36
C VAL A 17 22.72 -21.12 18.77
N ARG A 18 23.10 -22.30 19.27
CA ARG A 18 22.47 -23.55 18.83
C ARG A 18 21.06 -23.61 19.36
N PRO A 19 20.05 -23.49 18.47
CA PRO A 19 18.67 -23.51 18.94
C PRO A 19 18.29 -24.90 19.42
N PRO A 20 17.63 -25.01 20.55
CA PRO A 20 16.77 -26.14 20.82
C PRO A 20 15.50 -25.96 19.99
N TRP A 21 15.57 -26.32 18.71
CA TRP A 21 14.43 -26.25 17.80
C TRP A 21 13.37 -27.24 18.27
N LYS A 22 12.28 -26.74 18.86
CA LYS A 22 11.12 -27.59 19.12
C LYS A 22 10.36 -27.78 17.81
N PRO A 23 9.97 -29.01 17.44
CA PRO A 23 9.06 -29.25 16.32
C PRO A 23 7.81 -28.35 16.49
N GLY A 24 7.51 -27.54 15.47
CA GLY A 24 6.37 -26.61 15.49
C GLY A 24 6.69 -25.13 15.73
N GLN A 25 7.92 -24.76 16.10
CA GLN A 25 8.34 -23.35 16.26
C GLN A 25 9.09 -22.79 15.06
N LEU A 26 9.29 -23.57 14.02
CA LEU A 26 10.04 -23.18 12.84
C LEU A 26 9.16 -22.47 11.83
N PHE A 27 9.52 -21.23 11.52
CA PHE A 27 9.12 -20.61 10.28
C PHE A 27 9.67 -21.44 9.11
N ALA A 28 8.80 -22.11 8.36
CA ALA A 28 9.18 -22.83 7.17
C ALA A 28 9.66 -21.82 6.12
N MET A 29 10.96 -21.68 6.00
CA MET A 29 11.60 -20.77 5.07
C MET A 29 11.26 -21.19 3.64
N THR A 30 10.73 -20.26 2.85
CA THR A 30 10.42 -20.50 1.43
C THR A 30 11.70 -20.80 0.65
N GLU A 31 11.57 -21.45 -0.51
CA GLU A 31 12.73 -21.74 -1.37
C GLU A 31 13.43 -20.46 -1.84
N THR A 32 12.65 -19.42 -2.13
CA THR A 32 13.21 -18.11 -2.50
C THR A 32 13.96 -17.48 -1.33
N ALA A 33 13.44 -17.55 -0.09
CA ALA A 33 14.17 -17.06 1.09
C ALA A 33 15.49 -17.80 1.29
N ARG A 34 15.52 -19.12 1.08
CA ARG A 34 16.77 -19.92 1.13
C ARG A 34 17.80 -19.48 0.10
N ARG A 35 17.37 -19.27 -1.16
CA ARG A 35 18.25 -18.76 -2.22
C ARG A 35 18.77 -17.37 -1.87
N PHE A 36 17.93 -16.49 -1.39
CA PHE A 36 18.30 -15.14 -0.95
C PHE A 36 19.38 -15.18 0.15
N HIS A 37 19.24 -16.06 1.13
CA HIS A 37 20.21 -16.20 2.21
C HIS A 37 21.55 -16.83 1.76
N ARG A 38 21.55 -17.65 0.74
CA ARG A 38 22.77 -18.25 0.18
C ARG A 38 23.53 -17.30 -0.73
N ASP A 39 22.85 -16.33 -1.28
CA ASP A 39 23.42 -15.34 -2.17
C ASP A 39 24.41 -14.43 -1.42
N THR A 40 25.59 -14.26 -1.98
CA THR A 40 26.68 -13.47 -1.41
C THR A 40 26.89 -12.15 -2.13
N SER A 41 26.01 -11.76 -3.04
CA SER A 41 26.03 -10.47 -3.71
C SER A 41 25.98 -9.34 -2.68
N LEU A 42 26.79 -8.31 -2.89
CA LEU A 42 26.83 -7.14 -1.99
C LEU A 42 25.53 -6.33 -2.06
N LEU A 43 24.87 -6.35 -3.19
CA LEU A 43 23.56 -5.74 -3.37
C LEU A 43 22.57 -6.79 -3.86
N LYS A 44 21.54 -7.07 -3.10
CA LYS A 44 20.54 -8.08 -3.44
C LYS A 44 19.15 -7.67 -3.04
N ALA A 45 18.14 -8.13 -3.77
CA ALA A 45 16.74 -7.87 -3.47
C ALA A 45 15.90 -9.14 -3.44
N MET A 46 14.94 -9.18 -2.52
CA MET A 46 13.81 -10.09 -2.55
C MET A 46 12.57 -9.30 -3.01
N ALA A 47 12.22 -9.47 -4.28
CA ALA A 47 10.99 -8.94 -4.84
C ALA A 47 9.88 -9.96 -4.62
N GLY A 48 8.88 -9.63 -3.82
CA GLY A 48 7.89 -10.63 -3.41
C GLY A 48 6.46 -10.11 -3.40
N GLY A 49 5.51 -11.03 -3.64
CA GLY A 49 4.09 -10.77 -3.49
C GLY A 49 3.69 -10.44 -2.05
N LEU A 50 2.45 -10.02 -1.86
CA LEU A 50 1.88 -9.75 -0.54
C LEU A 50 1.81 -11.05 0.28
N GLY A 51 2.38 -11.06 1.47
CA GLY A 51 2.46 -12.27 2.28
C GLY A 51 3.56 -13.26 1.89
N ALA A 52 4.48 -12.92 0.97
CA ALA A 52 5.62 -13.77 0.59
C ALA A 52 6.74 -13.86 1.64
N ALA A 53 6.48 -13.46 2.89
CA ALA A 53 7.43 -13.48 4.02
C ALA A 53 8.68 -12.59 3.84
N LYS A 54 8.55 -11.49 3.12
CA LYS A 54 9.64 -10.55 2.82
C LYS A 54 10.31 -9.99 4.07
N THR A 55 9.54 -9.33 4.95
CA THR A 55 10.01 -8.74 6.21
C THR A 55 10.69 -9.77 7.12
N LEU A 56 10.11 -10.97 7.25
CA LEU A 56 10.73 -12.05 8.03
C LEU A 56 12.07 -12.50 7.43
N THR A 57 12.16 -12.58 6.12
CA THR A 57 13.43 -12.91 5.42
C THR A 57 14.45 -11.81 5.62
N LEU A 58 14.03 -10.53 5.53
CA LEU A 58 14.89 -9.38 5.79
C LEU A 58 15.44 -9.42 7.23
N CYS A 59 14.58 -9.62 8.23
CA CYS A 59 14.97 -9.72 9.64
C CYS A 59 15.96 -10.88 9.86
N SER A 60 15.68 -12.05 9.31
CA SER A 60 16.58 -13.21 9.39
C SER A 60 17.94 -12.92 8.75
N GLU A 61 17.98 -12.24 7.60
CA GLU A 61 19.24 -11.83 6.97
C GLU A 61 20.00 -10.82 7.82
N GLY A 62 19.29 -9.86 8.44
CA GLY A 62 19.89 -8.90 9.38
C GLY A 62 20.57 -9.59 10.57
N ILE A 63 19.91 -10.57 11.18
CA ILE A 63 20.51 -11.37 12.28
C ILE A 63 21.75 -12.14 11.77
N ARG A 64 21.66 -12.77 10.59
CA ARG A 64 22.79 -13.49 9.98
C ARG A 64 23.97 -12.56 9.68
N MET A 65 23.70 -11.36 9.18
CA MET A 65 24.75 -10.35 8.95
C MET A 65 25.35 -9.88 10.28
N GLY A 66 24.55 -9.72 11.33
CA GLY A 66 25.03 -9.42 12.67
C GLY A 66 26.06 -10.46 13.16
N PHE A 67 25.77 -11.75 13.03
CA PHE A 67 26.73 -12.82 13.38
C PHE A 67 27.95 -12.89 12.50
N ARG A 68 27.90 -12.41 11.26
CA ARG A 68 29.07 -12.29 10.38
C ARG A 68 29.94 -11.07 10.73
N HIS A 69 29.37 -10.06 11.35
CA HIS A 69 30.00 -8.78 11.66
C HIS A 69 29.96 -8.50 13.16
N LEU A 70 30.50 -9.42 13.98
CA LEU A 70 30.57 -9.27 15.43
C LEU A 70 31.29 -7.98 15.83
N GLY A 71 30.81 -7.32 16.89
CA GLY A 71 31.28 -6.03 17.37
C GLY A 71 30.87 -4.84 16.49
N LYS A 72 30.05 -5.06 15.45
CA LYS A 72 29.63 -4.01 14.52
C LYS A 72 28.16 -3.67 14.67
N VAL A 73 27.79 -2.58 14.00
CA VAL A 73 26.41 -2.08 13.92
C VAL A 73 25.88 -2.33 12.51
N GLY A 74 24.70 -2.92 12.41
CA GLY A 74 23.93 -3.02 11.18
C GLY A 74 22.66 -2.19 11.26
N GLY A 75 22.00 -1.95 10.13
CA GLY A 75 20.74 -1.20 10.06
C GLY A 75 19.62 -1.95 9.33
N LEU A 76 18.42 -1.91 9.90
CA LEU A 76 17.19 -2.28 9.22
C LEU A 76 16.31 -1.04 9.08
N PHE A 77 15.81 -0.83 7.87
CA PHE A 77 15.13 0.39 7.49
C PHE A 77 13.69 0.08 7.06
N GLU A 78 12.75 0.84 7.61
CA GLU A 78 11.34 0.87 7.23
C GLU A 78 10.99 2.23 6.63
N PRO A 79 9.90 2.38 5.87
CA PRO A 79 9.48 3.68 5.39
C PRO A 79 9.33 4.73 6.49
N THR A 80 8.69 4.40 7.61
CA THR A 80 8.38 5.34 8.69
C THR A 80 8.72 4.78 10.08
N ILE A 81 8.77 5.65 11.09
CA ILE A 81 8.96 5.25 12.50
C ILE A 81 7.84 4.33 13.01
N PRO A 82 6.53 4.60 12.75
CA PRO A 82 5.48 3.66 13.12
C PRO A 82 5.73 2.25 12.58
N LEU A 83 6.13 2.10 11.32
CA LEU A 83 6.43 0.79 10.74
C LEU A 83 7.64 0.10 11.40
N VAL A 84 8.65 0.86 11.83
CA VAL A 84 9.75 0.31 12.65
C VAL A 84 9.24 -0.31 13.94
N ILE A 85 8.23 0.28 14.58
CA ILE A 85 7.70 -0.20 15.86
C ILE A 85 6.64 -1.29 15.67
N ASP A 86 5.75 -1.10 14.69
CA ASP A 86 4.55 -1.95 14.56
C ASP A 86 4.81 -3.18 13.66
N VAL A 87 5.79 -3.12 12.77
CA VAL A 87 6.08 -4.19 11.79
C VAL A 87 7.48 -4.79 12.01
N LEU A 88 8.51 -3.97 11.90
CA LEU A 88 9.89 -4.46 12.00
C LEU A 88 10.19 -5.04 13.39
N LYS A 89 9.81 -4.30 14.45
CA LYS A 89 10.11 -4.72 15.82
C LYS A 89 9.54 -6.10 16.16
N PRO A 90 8.23 -6.39 16.05
CA PRO A 90 7.72 -7.72 16.36
C PRO A 90 8.28 -8.80 15.43
N SER A 91 8.54 -8.48 14.15
CA SER A 91 9.12 -9.41 13.19
C SER A 91 10.57 -9.78 13.56
N LEU A 92 11.41 -8.78 13.87
CA LEU A 92 12.80 -9.01 14.25
C LEU A 92 12.92 -9.73 15.60
N GLU A 93 12.13 -9.34 16.60
CA GLU A 93 12.13 -9.98 17.92
C GLU A 93 11.68 -11.44 17.80
N GLY A 94 10.63 -11.72 17.03
CA GLY A 94 10.21 -13.10 16.75
C GLY A 94 11.28 -13.92 16.02
N GLN A 95 12.05 -13.31 15.10
CA GLN A 95 13.17 -14.00 14.47
C GLN A 95 14.36 -14.21 15.42
N LEU A 96 14.68 -13.26 16.30
CA LEU A 96 15.70 -13.47 17.35
C LEU A 96 15.33 -14.67 18.23
N GLU A 97 14.08 -14.78 18.66
CA GLU A 97 13.59 -15.92 19.42
C GLU A 97 13.62 -17.23 18.61
N ALA A 98 13.27 -17.17 17.32
CA ALA A 98 13.36 -18.32 16.42
C ALA A 98 14.81 -18.79 16.20
N PHE A 99 15.79 -17.89 16.29
CA PHE A 99 17.22 -18.23 16.36
C PHE A 99 17.65 -18.78 17.73
N GLY A 100 16.74 -18.93 18.69
CA GLY A 100 17.01 -19.44 20.02
C GLY A 100 17.57 -18.40 21.00
N LEU A 101 17.55 -17.13 20.64
CA LEU A 101 18.04 -16.04 21.48
C LEU A 101 16.93 -15.55 22.41
N ARG A 102 17.22 -15.47 23.72
CA ARG A 102 16.25 -15.10 24.75
C ARG A 102 16.34 -13.62 25.08
N ARG A 103 15.18 -12.95 25.10
CA ARG A 103 15.07 -11.55 25.52
C ARG A 103 15.56 -11.37 26.95
N GLY A 104 16.29 -10.29 27.21
CA GLY A 104 16.85 -9.96 28.52
C GLY A 104 18.12 -10.75 28.89
N GLN A 105 18.40 -11.87 28.22
CA GLN A 105 19.59 -12.70 28.43
C GLN A 105 20.57 -12.61 27.26
N ASP A 106 20.08 -12.86 26.05
CA ASP A 106 20.91 -12.92 24.84
C ASP A 106 20.78 -11.64 23.99
N TRP A 107 19.69 -10.90 24.17
CA TRP A 107 19.48 -9.59 23.55
C TRP A 107 18.57 -8.68 24.38
N ILE A 108 18.71 -7.38 24.18
CA ILE A 108 17.87 -6.32 24.75
C ILE A 108 17.46 -5.32 23.69
N PHE A 109 16.30 -4.69 23.85
CA PHE A 109 15.82 -3.60 23.00
C PHE A 109 15.88 -2.28 23.77
N ARG A 110 16.59 -1.28 23.21
CA ARG A 110 16.64 0.10 23.68
C ARG A 110 15.65 0.96 22.90
N ALA A 111 14.53 1.30 23.51
CA ALA A 111 13.42 1.96 22.82
C ALA A 111 13.80 3.35 22.29
N THR A 112 14.50 4.18 23.08
CA THR A 112 14.92 5.52 22.68
C THR A 112 15.81 5.51 21.43
N GLU A 113 16.73 4.53 21.36
CA GLU A 113 17.66 4.38 20.25
C GLU A 113 17.08 3.53 19.11
N ARG A 114 15.94 2.85 19.34
CA ARG A 114 15.39 1.82 18.46
C ARG A 114 16.45 0.82 18.03
N ALA A 115 17.17 0.29 19.03
CA ALA A 115 18.34 -0.57 18.85
C ALA A 115 18.16 -1.92 19.56
N TRP A 116 18.43 -3.00 18.85
CA TRP A 116 18.54 -4.34 19.40
C TRP A 116 20.00 -4.67 19.63
N LEU A 117 20.40 -4.80 20.88
CA LEU A 117 21.74 -5.19 21.26
C LEU A 117 21.74 -6.69 21.48
N VAL A 118 22.36 -7.44 20.58
CA VAL A 118 22.57 -8.89 20.73
C VAL A 118 23.88 -9.08 21.47
N LEU A 119 23.79 -9.70 22.65
CA LEU A 119 24.89 -9.85 23.58
C LEU A 119 25.71 -11.09 23.21
N GLY A 120 27.02 -10.93 23.08
CA GLY A 120 27.89 -12.04 22.66
C GLY A 120 28.44 -12.92 23.80
N GLY A 121 27.98 -12.73 25.04
CA GLY A 121 28.63 -13.28 26.22
C GLY A 121 30.03 -12.69 26.46
N ALA A 122 30.62 -12.95 27.62
CA ALA A 122 31.86 -12.28 28.08
C ALA A 122 33.09 -12.44 27.18
N GLN A 123 33.06 -13.35 26.20
CA GLN A 123 34.24 -13.68 25.36
C GLN A 123 34.06 -13.52 23.85
N ARG A 124 32.88 -13.17 23.33
CA ARG A 124 32.57 -13.34 21.88
C ARG A 124 32.12 -12.10 21.13
N GLY A 125 31.96 -10.96 21.79
CA GLY A 125 31.47 -9.73 21.13
C GLY A 125 30.08 -9.91 20.52
N GLY A 126 29.11 -9.06 20.90
CA GLY A 126 27.78 -9.04 20.31
C GLY A 126 27.75 -8.22 19.03
N PHE A 127 26.55 -7.84 18.61
CA PHE A 127 26.32 -6.89 17.53
C PHE A 127 25.09 -6.05 17.83
N THR A 128 24.93 -4.95 17.10
CA THR A 128 23.76 -4.08 17.25
C THR A 128 23.02 -3.99 15.93
N ILE A 129 21.68 -4.05 15.98
CA ILE A 129 20.80 -3.75 14.86
C ILE A 129 20.03 -2.47 15.17
N LEU A 130 20.13 -1.46 14.31
CA LEU A 130 19.37 -0.22 14.41
C LEU A 130 18.13 -0.29 13.53
N GLY A 131 16.96 0.09 14.08
CA GLY A 131 15.74 0.35 13.31
C GLY A 131 15.65 1.83 12.94
N ARG A 132 15.52 2.17 11.66
CA ARG A 132 15.48 3.56 11.20
C ARG A 132 14.43 3.78 10.11
N PRO A 133 13.80 4.98 10.06
CA PRO A 133 12.93 5.35 8.94
C PRO A 133 13.77 5.73 7.72
N MET A 134 13.32 5.37 6.52
CA MET A 134 14.00 5.74 5.28
C MET A 134 13.34 6.91 4.55
N LEU A 135 12.12 7.33 4.90
CA LEU A 135 11.53 8.57 4.38
C LEU A 135 12.25 9.83 4.90
N GLU A 136 12.92 9.73 6.07
CA GLU A 136 13.77 10.78 6.63
C GLU A 136 15.25 10.51 6.29
N TRP A 137 15.52 10.12 5.05
CA TRP A 137 16.84 9.66 4.59
C TRP A 137 17.94 10.71 4.79
N GLU A 138 17.62 12.01 4.82
CA GLU A 138 18.56 13.07 5.15
C GLU A 138 19.13 12.93 6.58
N ARG A 139 18.37 12.35 7.49
CA ARG A 139 18.76 12.13 8.90
C ARG A 139 19.60 10.87 9.14
N ILE A 140 19.81 10.05 8.12
CA ILE A 140 20.68 8.87 8.19
C ILE A 140 22.18 9.28 8.22
N ILE A 141 22.48 10.55 8.01
CA ILE A 141 23.84 11.12 8.03
C ILE A 141 24.50 10.86 9.39
N GLY A 142 25.75 10.39 9.37
CA GLY A 142 26.57 10.15 10.59
C GLY A 142 26.52 8.73 11.14
N ILE A 143 25.62 7.86 10.65
CA ILE A 143 25.60 6.45 11.03
C ILE A 143 26.62 5.67 10.18
N ASN A 144 27.45 4.85 10.84
CA ASN A 144 28.34 3.89 10.15
C ASN A 144 27.79 2.49 10.35
N LEU A 145 27.54 1.79 9.25
CA LEU A 145 26.94 0.46 9.25
C LEU A 145 27.89 -0.55 8.61
N ALA A 146 27.94 -1.75 9.15
CA ALA A 146 28.63 -2.87 8.52
C ALA A 146 27.79 -3.51 7.40
N TRP A 147 26.47 -3.37 7.47
CA TRP A 147 25.49 -3.85 6.50
C TRP A 147 24.15 -3.12 6.70
N ALA A 148 23.31 -3.16 5.69
CA ALA A 148 21.97 -2.56 5.75
C ALA A 148 20.90 -3.42 5.07
N GLY A 149 19.70 -3.45 5.63
CA GLY A 149 18.50 -4.02 5.02
C GLY A 149 17.38 -2.99 4.92
N MET A 150 16.67 -2.93 3.79
CA MET A 150 15.55 -2.00 3.56
C MET A 150 14.28 -2.79 3.29
N ASP A 151 13.24 -2.60 4.11
CA ASP A 151 11.91 -3.18 3.89
C ASP A 151 11.02 -2.20 3.14
N GLU A 152 10.17 -2.71 2.27
CA GLU A 152 9.26 -1.96 1.39
C GLU A 152 9.92 -0.71 0.75
N PRO A 153 11.07 -0.87 0.05
CA PRO A 153 11.84 0.26 -0.50
C PRO A 153 11.05 1.07 -1.55
N ALA A 154 10.04 0.46 -2.19
CA ALA A 154 9.16 1.14 -3.13
C ALA A 154 8.43 2.36 -2.53
N ARG A 155 8.29 2.39 -1.19
CA ARG A 155 7.60 3.47 -0.46
C ARG A 155 8.50 4.65 -0.10
N ALA A 156 9.80 4.55 -0.35
CA ALA A 156 10.75 5.63 -0.17
C ALA A 156 11.29 6.10 -1.52
N PRO A 157 11.84 7.31 -1.62
CA PRO A 157 12.48 7.77 -2.85
C PRO A 157 13.74 6.94 -3.16
N ALA A 158 14.12 6.86 -4.44
CA ALA A 158 15.28 6.06 -4.87
C ALA A 158 16.60 6.52 -4.22
N GLU A 159 16.70 7.81 -3.88
CA GLU A 159 17.82 8.43 -3.18
C GLU A 159 18.10 7.78 -1.82
N ALA A 160 17.07 7.24 -1.17
CA ALA A 160 17.22 6.54 0.10
C ALA A 160 18.16 5.32 -0.03
N LEU A 161 18.08 4.57 -1.13
CA LEU A 161 18.99 3.44 -1.38
C LEU A 161 20.45 3.92 -1.49
N ALA A 162 20.71 4.99 -2.23
CA ALA A 162 22.05 5.54 -2.35
C ALA A 162 22.59 5.97 -0.99
N LYS A 163 21.80 6.68 -0.19
CA LYS A 163 22.21 7.16 1.14
C LYS A 163 22.45 6.01 2.12
N VAL A 164 21.61 4.99 2.13
CA VAL A 164 21.82 3.80 2.97
C VAL A 164 23.08 3.06 2.55
N SER A 165 23.31 2.91 1.23
CA SER A 165 24.51 2.26 0.68
C SER A 165 25.79 3.01 1.07
N ASP A 166 25.79 4.34 1.02
CA ASP A 166 26.91 5.18 1.47
C ASP A 166 27.31 4.91 2.94
N ARG A 167 26.31 4.56 3.79
CA ARG A 167 26.57 4.29 5.22
C ARG A 167 27.24 2.95 5.45
N THR A 168 27.12 2.00 4.53
CA THR A 168 27.79 0.69 4.63
C THR A 168 29.21 0.71 4.11
N ARG A 169 29.63 1.78 3.41
CA ARG A 169 30.98 1.92 2.85
C ARG A 169 31.43 0.69 2.03
N GLY A 170 30.54 0.20 1.17
CA GLY A 170 30.76 -0.99 0.37
C GLY A 170 30.42 -2.32 1.07
N GLY A 171 29.85 -2.27 2.27
CA GLY A 171 29.28 -3.45 2.93
C GLY A 171 27.96 -3.90 2.29
N PRO A 172 27.46 -5.10 2.64
CA PRO A 172 26.23 -5.66 2.06
C PRO A 172 25.00 -4.79 2.28
N VAL A 173 24.22 -4.61 1.21
CA VAL A 173 22.89 -3.99 1.25
C VAL A 173 21.88 -4.97 0.67
N PHE A 174 20.76 -5.16 1.37
CA PHE A 174 19.72 -6.07 0.91
C PHE A 174 18.33 -5.42 1.05
N LEU A 175 17.52 -5.64 0.03
CA LEU A 175 16.19 -5.06 -0.12
C LEU A 175 15.14 -6.15 -0.01
N ALA A 176 13.99 -5.85 0.58
CA ALA A 176 12.83 -6.72 0.53
C ALA A 176 11.58 -5.87 0.32
N GLY A 177 10.80 -6.13 -0.70
CA GLY A 177 9.61 -5.32 -0.99
C GLY A 177 8.76 -5.89 -2.10
N THR A 178 7.56 -5.33 -2.24
CA THR A 178 6.70 -5.58 -3.39
C THR A 178 7.14 -4.67 -4.53
N PRO A 179 7.34 -5.20 -5.75
CA PRO A 179 7.68 -4.39 -6.91
C PRO A 179 6.40 -3.72 -7.45
N ASP A 180 5.84 -2.78 -6.69
CA ASP A 180 4.62 -2.09 -7.05
C ASP A 180 4.76 -1.44 -8.44
N PRO A 181 3.77 -1.63 -9.33
CA PRO A 181 3.83 -1.08 -10.68
C PRO A 181 4.12 0.42 -10.70
N GLY A 182 5.00 0.85 -11.60
CA GLY A 182 5.37 2.25 -11.76
C GLY A 182 6.41 2.79 -10.77
N THR A 183 6.75 2.06 -9.70
CA THR A 183 7.76 2.50 -8.72
C THR A 183 9.19 2.33 -9.23
N TRP A 184 10.13 3.09 -8.63
CA TRP A 184 11.55 2.93 -8.91
C TRP A 184 12.05 1.52 -8.57
N PHE A 185 11.49 0.92 -7.50
CA PHE A 185 11.89 -0.43 -7.09
C PHE A 185 11.45 -1.49 -8.11
N ALA A 186 10.26 -1.35 -8.71
CA ALA A 186 9.85 -2.23 -9.80
C ALA A 186 10.80 -2.13 -11.02
N LYS A 187 11.20 -0.90 -11.39
CA LYS A 187 12.19 -0.67 -12.45
C LYS A 187 13.55 -1.28 -12.12
N TRP A 188 13.99 -1.11 -10.87
CA TRP A 188 15.23 -1.68 -10.37
C TRP A 188 15.21 -3.22 -10.39
N VAL A 189 14.11 -3.84 -9.95
CA VAL A 189 13.92 -5.31 -9.99
C VAL A 189 13.93 -5.84 -11.42
N LYS A 190 13.41 -5.07 -12.37
CA LYS A 190 13.41 -5.44 -13.79
C LYS A 190 14.80 -5.35 -14.40
N ASN A 191 15.55 -4.30 -14.09
CA ASN A 191 16.86 -3.98 -14.62
C ASN A 191 17.84 -3.71 -13.46
N PRO A 192 18.27 -4.74 -12.71
CA PRO A 192 19.19 -4.53 -11.60
C PRO A 192 20.55 -4.06 -12.10
N PRO A 193 21.26 -3.20 -11.33
CA PRO A 193 22.58 -2.75 -11.71
C PRO A 193 23.56 -3.93 -11.75
N PRO A 194 24.68 -3.82 -12.49
CA PRO A 194 25.70 -4.86 -12.54
C PRO A 194 26.19 -5.29 -11.15
N GLY A 195 26.25 -6.58 -10.91
CA GLY A 195 26.65 -7.17 -9.63
C GLY A 195 25.53 -7.26 -8.58
N ALA A 196 24.35 -6.73 -8.85
CA ALA A 196 23.19 -6.93 -8.02
C ALA A 196 22.43 -8.21 -8.41
N SER A 197 21.75 -8.82 -7.44
CA SER A 197 20.90 -10.00 -7.64
C SER A 197 19.46 -9.75 -7.20
N VAL A 198 18.53 -10.44 -7.87
CA VAL A 198 17.09 -10.37 -7.58
C VAL A 198 16.52 -11.77 -7.39
N HIS A 199 15.85 -11.96 -6.26
CA HIS A 199 15.11 -13.18 -5.91
C HIS A 199 13.62 -12.88 -5.93
N ARG A 200 12.87 -13.49 -6.85
CA ARG A 200 11.41 -13.33 -6.93
C ARG A 200 10.72 -14.35 -6.07
N ALA A 201 9.87 -13.88 -5.17
CA ALA A 201 9.12 -14.69 -4.22
C ALA A 201 7.62 -14.61 -4.49
N SER A 202 7.01 -15.75 -4.78
CA SER A 202 5.56 -15.83 -4.87
C SER A 202 4.92 -15.96 -3.48
N THR A 203 3.78 -15.33 -3.29
CA THR A 203 2.91 -15.55 -2.12
C THR A 203 2.56 -17.04 -1.95
N LEU A 204 2.43 -17.76 -3.07
CA LEU A 204 2.11 -19.18 -3.09
C LEU A 204 3.20 -20.08 -2.48
N GLU A 205 4.44 -19.59 -2.37
CA GLU A 205 5.52 -20.30 -1.69
C GLU A 205 5.36 -20.31 -0.17
N ASN A 206 4.56 -19.40 0.39
CA ASN A 206 4.38 -19.28 1.83
C ASN A 206 3.25 -20.19 2.33
N PRO A 207 3.57 -21.29 3.06
CA PRO A 207 2.57 -22.25 3.51
C PRO A 207 1.62 -21.70 4.58
N TYR A 208 1.89 -20.53 5.12
CA TYR A 208 1.04 -19.87 6.13
C TYR A 208 -0.02 -18.96 5.52
N VAL A 209 0.05 -18.67 4.22
CA VAL A 209 -0.99 -17.92 3.51
C VAL A 209 -2.18 -18.84 3.24
N ARG A 210 -3.34 -18.46 3.76
CA ARG A 210 -4.57 -19.22 3.55
C ARG A 210 -5.09 -19.01 2.13
N GLN A 211 -5.71 -20.04 1.55
CA GLN A 211 -6.34 -19.94 0.23
C GLN A 211 -7.33 -18.77 0.14
N SER A 212 -8.12 -18.53 1.21
CA SER A 212 -9.02 -17.38 1.28
C SER A 212 -8.35 -16.03 1.09
N GLY A 213 -7.09 -15.87 1.52
CA GLY A 213 -6.30 -14.66 1.29
C GLY A 213 -5.90 -14.52 -0.18
N ILE A 214 -5.52 -15.62 -0.84
CA ILE A 214 -5.22 -15.65 -2.27
C ILE A 214 -6.48 -15.30 -3.07
N ASP A 215 -7.62 -15.94 -2.74
CA ASP A 215 -8.89 -15.67 -3.40
C ASP A 215 -9.32 -14.21 -3.22
N GLN A 216 -8.96 -13.61 -2.06
CA GLN A 216 -9.22 -12.19 -1.80
C GLN A 216 -8.39 -11.30 -2.72
N LEU A 217 -7.08 -11.59 -2.88
CA LEU A 217 -6.23 -10.84 -3.82
C LEU A 217 -6.77 -10.92 -5.24
N MET A 218 -7.18 -12.11 -5.69
CA MET A 218 -7.76 -12.32 -7.03
C MET A 218 -9.07 -11.53 -7.25
N ARG A 219 -9.84 -11.28 -6.18
CA ARG A 219 -11.06 -10.46 -6.25
C ARG A 219 -10.78 -8.96 -6.21
N ASP A 220 -9.76 -8.55 -5.46
CA ASP A 220 -9.51 -7.13 -5.21
C ASP A 220 -8.70 -6.47 -6.33
N TYR A 221 -7.82 -7.23 -6.97
CA TYR A 221 -6.88 -6.70 -7.95
C TYR A 221 -7.14 -7.25 -9.35
N ASP A 222 -6.75 -6.49 -10.36
CA ASP A 222 -6.79 -6.90 -11.76
C ASP A 222 -5.64 -7.89 -12.08
N ALA A 223 -5.73 -8.53 -13.25
CA ALA A 223 -4.76 -9.54 -13.67
C ALA A 223 -3.33 -9.01 -13.83
N VAL A 224 -3.14 -7.72 -14.11
CA VAL A 224 -1.82 -7.09 -14.22
C VAL A 224 -1.22 -6.88 -12.83
N SER A 225 -2.00 -6.33 -11.90
CA SER A 225 -1.59 -6.11 -10.51
C SER A 225 -1.32 -7.43 -9.77
N ILE A 226 -2.06 -8.50 -10.06
CA ILE A 226 -1.83 -9.84 -9.49
C ILE A 226 -0.43 -10.37 -9.80
N ARG A 227 0.16 -10.03 -10.95
CA ARG A 227 1.53 -10.42 -11.27
C ARG A 227 2.53 -9.84 -10.26
N ALA A 228 2.33 -8.61 -9.84
CA ALA A 228 3.17 -7.99 -8.80
C ALA A 228 2.79 -8.50 -7.39
N TYR A 229 1.51 -8.49 -7.05
CA TYR A 229 1.05 -8.72 -5.67
C TYR A 229 0.98 -10.19 -5.25
N LEU A 230 0.85 -11.11 -6.20
CA LEU A 230 0.85 -12.55 -5.91
C LEU A 230 2.18 -13.21 -6.28
N TYR A 231 2.78 -12.83 -7.41
CA TYR A 231 3.97 -13.50 -7.93
C TYR A 231 5.28 -12.72 -7.72
N GLY A 232 5.21 -11.47 -7.24
CA GLY A 232 6.42 -10.64 -7.05
C GLY A 232 7.09 -10.25 -8.37
N GLU A 233 6.34 -10.22 -9.47
CA GLU A 233 6.84 -9.80 -10.77
C GLU A 233 6.87 -8.28 -10.89
N SER A 234 7.90 -7.75 -11.55
CA SER A 234 7.90 -6.34 -11.96
C SER A 234 7.01 -6.17 -13.17
N VAL A 235 5.99 -5.35 -13.04
CA VAL A 235 5.01 -5.07 -14.10
C VAL A 235 5.07 -3.59 -14.46
N GLU A 236 5.07 -3.28 -15.73
CA GLU A 236 4.92 -1.91 -16.22
C GLU A 236 3.46 -1.61 -16.52
N ILE A 237 2.94 -0.54 -15.95
CA ILE A 237 1.71 0.09 -16.40
C ILE A 237 2.14 1.26 -17.28
N ALA A 238 1.96 1.12 -18.58
CA ALA A 238 2.23 2.18 -19.55
C ALA A 238 0.91 2.56 -20.25
N GLY A 239 0.74 3.85 -20.54
CA GLY A 239 -0.45 4.35 -21.19
C GLY A 239 -1.59 4.64 -20.22
N ASN A 240 -2.79 4.14 -20.48
CA ASN A 240 -3.98 4.43 -19.68
C ASN A 240 -3.85 3.88 -18.24
N ALA A 241 -4.04 4.76 -17.25
CA ALA A 241 -4.03 4.38 -15.84
C ALA A 241 -5.14 3.37 -15.50
N TYR A 242 -6.33 3.58 -16.08
CA TYR A 242 -7.49 2.71 -15.89
C TYR A 242 -7.62 1.68 -17.02
N HIS A 243 -6.54 0.96 -17.29
CA HIS A 243 -6.41 0.01 -18.40
C HIS A 243 -7.41 -1.17 -18.38
N ARG A 244 -8.16 -1.33 -17.31
CA ARG A 244 -9.24 -2.35 -17.20
C ARG A 244 -10.61 -1.79 -17.53
N PHE A 245 -10.73 -0.48 -17.73
CA PHE A 245 -11.96 0.13 -18.23
C PHE A 245 -12.19 -0.25 -19.69
N VAL A 246 -13.41 -0.65 -19.98
CA VAL A 246 -13.85 -0.96 -21.34
C VAL A 246 -15.14 -0.20 -21.59
N ASN A 247 -15.10 0.77 -22.50
CA ASN A 247 -16.26 1.56 -22.91
C ASN A 247 -17.15 0.73 -23.86
N ALA A 248 -17.84 -0.23 -23.29
CA ALA A 248 -18.79 -1.11 -23.98
C ALA A 248 -19.88 -1.52 -23.00
N PRO A 249 -21.04 -1.97 -23.49
CA PRO A 249 -22.14 -2.45 -22.67
C PRO A 249 -21.71 -3.60 -21.74
N TYR A 250 -22.19 -3.56 -20.48
CA TYR A 250 -22.04 -4.66 -19.53
C TYR A 250 -22.79 -5.91 -20.06
N PRO A 251 -22.26 -7.15 -19.93
CA PRO A 251 -21.07 -7.53 -19.15
C PRO A 251 -19.75 -7.49 -19.93
N ALA A 252 -19.73 -7.18 -21.21
CA ALA A 252 -18.50 -7.11 -22.01
C ALA A 252 -17.63 -5.92 -21.59
N GLY A 253 -18.23 -4.79 -21.23
CA GLY A 253 -17.60 -3.58 -20.73
C GLY A 253 -18.19 -3.08 -19.41
N ASN A 254 -17.91 -1.82 -19.09
CA ASN A 254 -18.29 -1.19 -17.83
C ASN A 254 -19.50 -0.24 -17.93
N ILE A 255 -20.11 -0.14 -19.11
CA ILE A 255 -21.24 0.77 -19.35
C ILE A 255 -22.56 0.04 -19.08
N LEU A 256 -23.33 0.58 -18.12
CA LEU A 256 -24.64 0.04 -17.76
C LEU A 256 -25.59 1.20 -17.43
N PRO A 257 -26.73 1.34 -18.12
CA PRO A 257 -27.77 2.28 -17.70
C PRO A 257 -28.22 1.96 -16.27
N CYS A 258 -28.07 2.92 -15.38
CA CYS A 258 -28.34 2.78 -13.96
C CYS A 258 -29.43 3.75 -13.53
N GLN A 259 -30.39 3.28 -12.72
CA GLN A 259 -31.42 4.13 -12.14
C GLN A 259 -31.27 4.19 -10.63
N TYR A 260 -31.54 5.37 -10.06
CA TYR A 260 -31.57 5.55 -8.61
C TYR A 260 -32.77 4.81 -8.01
N ASP A 261 -32.53 4.00 -6.98
CA ASP A 261 -33.55 3.36 -6.17
C ASP A 261 -33.56 3.97 -4.75
N PRO A 262 -34.56 4.76 -4.36
CA PRO A 262 -34.59 5.42 -3.03
C PRO A 262 -34.69 4.44 -1.86
N ARG A 263 -35.00 3.17 -2.09
CA ARG A 263 -35.04 2.14 -1.04
C ARG A 263 -33.64 1.68 -0.63
N LEU A 264 -32.62 1.94 -1.45
CA LEU A 264 -31.23 1.61 -1.18
C LEU A 264 -30.48 2.84 -0.63
N PRO A 265 -29.41 2.65 0.14
CA PRO A 265 -28.53 3.74 0.51
C PRO A 265 -27.97 4.47 -0.71
N LEU A 266 -27.88 5.78 -0.61
CA LEU A 266 -27.15 6.62 -1.57
C LEU A 266 -25.69 6.72 -1.15
N TYR A 267 -24.77 6.49 -2.07
CA TYR A 267 -23.36 6.73 -1.86
C TYR A 267 -22.91 7.90 -2.73
N ILE A 268 -22.08 8.75 -2.14
CA ILE A 268 -21.52 9.94 -2.80
C ILE A 268 -20.01 9.83 -2.67
N ALA A 269 -19.32 9.75 -3.81
CA ALA A 269 -17.86 9.84 -3.86
C ALA A 269 -17.47 11.24 -4.33
N THR A 270 -16.60 11.92 -3.58
CA THR A 270 -16.14 13.28 -3.91
C THR A 270 -14.65 13.42 -3.61
N ASP A 271 -14.01 14.40 -4.23
CA ASP A 271 -12.67 14.85 -3.89
C ASP A 271 -12.74 16.31 -3.41
N ASN A 272 -11.99 16.65 -2.37
CA ASN A 272 -12.04 17.99 -1.78
C ASN A 272 -11.29 19.04 -2.63
N ASN A 273 -11.46 18.96 -3.93
CA ASN A 273 -11.04 19.98 -4.87
C ASN A 273 -11.97 21.19 -4.79
N THR A 274 -11.47 22.36 -5.14
CA THR A 274 -12.22 23.60 -5.05
C THR A 274 -12.81 24.03 -6.38
N ASN A 275 -12.21 23.61 -7.49
CA ASN A 275 -12.61 24.14 -8.79
C ASN A 275 -12.13 23.23 -9.95
N PRO A 276 -12.95 22.30 -10.40
CA PRO A 276 -14.27 21.96 -9.92
C PRO A 276 -14.26 21.10 -8.65
N LYS A 277 -15.40 21.01 -7.98
CA LYS A 277 -15.70 20.06 -6.92
C LYS A 277 -16.55 18.94 -7.51
N PRO A 278 -16.00 17.72 -7.68
CA PRO A 278 -16.67 16.61 -8.31
C PRO A 278 -17.53 15.83 -7.31
N ALA A 279 -18.57 15.18 -7.79
CA ALA A 279 -19.21 14.08 -7.08
C ALA A 279 -19.70 13.00 -8.07
N VAL A 280 -19.49 11.75 -7.72
CA VAL A 280 -20.06 10.58 -8.40
C VAL A 280 -21.07 9.95 -7.45
N LEU A 281 -22.32 9.83 -7.89
CA LEU A 281 -23.40 9.23 -7.12
C LEU A 281 -23.57 7.78 -7.56
N PHE A 282 -23.54 6.88 -6.58
CA PHE A 282 -23.65 5.45 -6.86
C PHE A 282 -24.48 4.71 -5.80
N GLN A 283 -24.87 3.50 -6.13
CA GLN A 283 -25.50 2.55 -5.23
C GLN A 283 -24.79 1.20 -5.30
N LEU A 284 -24.77 0.47 -4.20
CA LEU A 284 -24.23 -0.89 -4.14
C LEU A 284 -25.38 -1.89 -4.31
N VAL A 285 -25.36 -2.63 -5.42
CA VAL A 285 -26.37 -3.62 -5.75
C VAL A 285 -25.69 -4.97 -5.95
N ALA A 286 -25.97 -5.93 -5.10
CA ALA A 286 -25.38 -7.28 -5.13
C ALA A 286 -23.82 -7.26 -5.21
N GLY A 287 -23.18 -6.33 -4.50
CA GLY A 287 -21.72 -6.17 -4.48
C GLY A 287 -21.15 -5.42 -5.68
N GLN A 288 -21.99 -4.93 -6.59
CA GLN A 288 -21.60 -4.09 -7.72
C GLN A 288 -21.87 -2.62 -7.41
N MET A 289 -20.88 -1.77 -7.66
CA MET A 289 -20.96 -0.32 -7.58
C MET A 289 -21.54 0.22 -8.88
N ARG A 290 -22.73 0.77 -8.82
CA ARG A 290 -23.48 1.30 -9.97
C ARG A 290 -23.48 2.82 -9.90
N CYS A 291 -22.61 3.47 -10.66
CA CYS A 291 -22.56 4.93 -10.80
C CYS A 291 -23.69 5.37 -11.74
N PHE A 292 -24.72 6.03 -11.19
CA PHE A 292 -25.91 6.40 -11.97
C PHE A 292 -25.91 7.84 -12.41
N THR A 293 -25.10 8.72 -11.82
CA THR A 293 -24.97 10.14 -12.21
C THR A 293 -23.70 10.75 -11.62
N GLU A 294 -23.29 11.86 -12.19
CA GLU A 294 -22.19 12.68 -11.71
C GLU A 294 -22.59 14.15 -11.59
N ILE A 295 -21.87 14.89 -10.77
CA ILE A 295 -22.09 16.31 -10.52
C ILE A 295 -20.74 17.00 -10.53
N GLN A 296 -20.72 18.23 -11.01
CA GLN A 296 -19.59 19.10 -10.98
C GLN A 296 -20.04 20.50 -10.60
N VAL A 297 -19.53 21.03 -9.50
CA VAL A 297 -19.81 22.39 -9.07
C VAL A 297 -18.54 23.22 -8.97
N TYR A 298 -18.67 24.52 -9.11
CA TYR A 298 -17.56 25.47 -9.06
C TYR A 298 -17.74 26.41 -7.86
N GLY A 299 -16.64 26.90 -7.27
CA GLY A 299 -16.70 27.90 -6.22
C GLY A 299 -16.37 27.40 -4.81
N GLY A 300 -16.04 26.12 -4.63
CA GLY A 300 -15.45 25.57 -3.39
C GLY A 300 -16.42 25.29 -2.23
N ALA A 301 -17.61 25.87 -2.18
CA ALA A 301 -18.60 25.64 -1.12
C ALA A 301 -19.30 24.27 -1.25
N TRP A 302 -19.83 23.74 -0.14
CA TRP A 302 -20.51 22.45 -0.09
C TRP A 302 -22.02 22.52 -0.32
N ASP A 303 -22.65 23.67 0.03
CA ASP A 303 -24.08 23.89 -0.14
C ASP A 303 -24.55 23.73 -1.60
N PRO A 304 -23.90 24.29 -2.66
CA PRO A 304 -24.32 24.05 -4.02
C PRO A 304 -24.23 22.58 -4.43
N LEU A 305 -23.21 21.85 -3.91
CA LEU A 305 -23.07 20.43 -4.19
C LEU A 305 -24.19 19.62 -3.52
N ALA A 306 -24.52 19.92 -2.24
CA ALA A 306 -25.61 19.25 -1.52
C ALA A 306 -26.97 19.48 -2.19
N GLU A 307 -27.25 20.70 -2.64
CA GLU A 307 -28.48 21.04 -3.39
C GLU A 307 -28.53 20.32 -4.75
N ALA A 308 -27.39 20.24 -5.46
CA ALA A 308 -27.31 19.51 -6.71
C ALA A 308 -27.52 18.00 -6.52
N VAL A 309 -26.97 17.40 -5.46
CA VAL A 309 -27.23 16.00 -5.08
C VAL A 309 -28.72 15.78 -4.83
N HIS A 310 -29.34 16.64 -4.01
CA HIS A 310 -30.78 16.55 -3.72
C HIS A 310 -31.64 16.64 -4.98
N ALA A 311 -31.33 17.58 -5.86
CA ALA A 311 -32.04 17.74 -7.13
C ALA A 311 -31.87 16.49 -8.05
N ARG A 312 -30.66 15.91 -8.12
CA ARG A 312 -30.36 14.75 -8.97
C ARG A 312 -31.12 13.48 -8.58
N VAL A 313 -31.44 13.32 -7.31
CA VAL A 313 -32.26 12.20 -6.81
C VAL A 313 -33.75 12.55 -6.72
N GLY A 314 -34.16 13.65 -7.39
CA GLY A 314 -35.56 14.09 -7.46
C GLY A 314 -36.14 14.56 -6.13
N GLY A 315 -35.30 15.04 -5.20
CA GLY A 315 -35.73 15.47 -3.87
C GLY A 315 -36.17 14.33 -2.94
N VAL A 316 -36.03 13.10 -3.33
CA VAL A 316 -36.46 11.93 -2.55
C VAL A 316 -35.41 11.60 -1.50
N LYS A 317 -35.82 11.54 -0.22
CA LYS A 317 -34.95 11.19 0.89
C LYS A 317 -34.46 9.73 0.75
N PRO A 318 -33.14 9.48 0.68
CA PRO A 318 -32.60 8.12 0.58
C PRO A 318 -32.68 7.38 1.92
N ASN A 319 -32.55 6.07 1.87
CA ASN A 319 -32.37 5.21 3.04
C ASN A 319 -30.92 5.28 3.56
N GLY A 320 -30.49 6.46 4.06
CA GLY A 320 -29.13 6.74 4.47
C GLY A 320 -28.19 7.18 3.34
N ILE A 321 -27.13 7.91 3.71
CA ILE A 321 -26.08 8.37 2.80
C ILE A 321 -24.72 7.90 3.31
N GLY A 322 -23.91 7.28 2.43
CA GLY A 322 -22.49 7.04 2.63
C GLY A 322 -21.67 8.08 1.87
N LEU A 323 -20.89 8.88 2.59
CA LEU A 323 -20.04 9.92 2.00
C LEU A 323 -18.59 9.46 1.94
N HIS A 324 -18.10 9.23 0.72
CA HIS A 324 -16.71 8.85 0.42
C HIS A 324 -15.89 10.04 -0.04
N GLY A 325 -14.63 10.08 0.36
CA GLY A 325 -13.68 11.10 -0.07
C GLY A 325 -12.25 10.78 0.35
N ASP A 326 -11.35 11.73 0.15
CA ASP A 326 -9.98 11.67 0.64
C ASP A 326 -9.90 11.94 2.17
N VAL A 327 -8.69 11.97 2.74
CA VAL A 327 -8.47 12.13 4.20
C VAL A 327 -8.52 13.57 4.67
N THR A 328 -8.77 14.54 3.80
CA THR A 328 -8.61 15.99 4.09
C THR A 328 -9.46 16.47 5.27
N ASP A 329 -10.47 15.71 5.69
CA ASP A 329 -11.29 16.06 6.84
C ASP A 329 -10.58 15.98 8.20
N ARG A 330 -9.47 15.18 8.28
CA ARG A 330 -8.71 15.04 9.53
C ARG A 330 -7.60 16.09 9.68
N HIS A 331 -7.24 16.78 8.59
CA HIS A 331 -6.17 17.76 8.51
C HIS A 331 -6.60 19.00 7.74
N VAL A 332 -7.72 19.64 8.19
CA VAL A 332 -8.05 21.00 7.72
C VAL A 332 -6.84 21.86 8.06
N SER A 333 -6.03 22.20 7.06
CA SER A 333 -4.93 23.13 7.28
C SER A 333 -5.52 24.45 7.75
N ALA A 334 -4.84 25.16 8.66
CA ALA A 334 -5.28 26.47 9.12
C ALA A 334 -5.56 27.45 7.95
N LYS A 335 -4.96 27.21 6.77
CA LYS A 335 -5.23 27.95 5.53
C LYS A 335 -6.60 27.63 4.92
N SER A 336 -7.06 26.36 4.97
CA SER A 336 -8.37 25.97 4.44
C SER A 336 -9.51 26.47 5.34
N ALA A 337 -9.32 26.40 6.67
CA ALA A 337 -10.27 26.93 7.63
C ALA A 337 -10.41 28.47 7.53
N SER A 338 -9.32 29.20 7.29
CA SER A 338 -9.36 30.67 7.10
C SER A 338 -9.96 31.10 5.77
N ALA A 339 -10.06 30.19 4.77
CA ALA A 339 -10.68 30.45 3.48
C ALA A 339 -12.20 30.15 3.47
N GLY A 340 -12.79 29.70 4.58
CA GLY A 340 -14.20 29.34 4.69
C GLY A 340 -14.59 28.06 3.96
N TRP A 341 -13.60 27.19 3.69
CA TRP A 341 -13.82 25.90 3.04
C TRP A 341 -13.82 24.82 4.11
N GLY A 342 -15.03 24.40 4.50
CA GLY A 342 -15.23 23.33 5.46
C GLY A 342 -14.79 21.98 4.95
N GLY A 343 -14.55 21.06 5.86
CA GLY A 343 -14.28 19.65 5.56
C GLY A 343 -15.54 18.86 5.20
N TYR A 344 -15.41 17.52 5.12
CA TYR A 344 -16.56 16.64 4.86
C TYR A 344 -17.63 16.69 5.96
N GLY A 345 -17.29 17.18 7.16
CA GLY A 345 -18.25 17.45 8.23
C GLY A 345 -19.28 18.48 7.79
N ASP A 346 -18.84 19.57 7.16
CA ASP A 346 -19.74 20.61 6.65
C ASP A 346 -20.60 20.08 5.50
N PHE A 347 -20.03 19.30 4.60
CA PHE A 347 -20.81 18.65 3.54
C PHE A 347 -21.87 17.70 4.08
N ARG A 348 -21.51 16.90 5.09
CA ARG A 348 -22.47 16.06 5.82
C ARG A 348 -23.64 16.89 6.37
N ASP A 349 -23.33 18.00 7.05
CA ASP A 349 -24.35 18.84 7.68
C ASP A 349 -25.28 19.49 6.64
N GLU A 350 -24.73 19.88 5.49
CA GLU A 350 -25.54 20.36 4.35
C GLU A 350 -26.42 19.26 3.75
N LEU A 351 -25.92 18.04 3.59
CA LEU A 351 -26.74 16.89 3.15
C LEU A 351 -27.87 16.60 4.15
N VAL A 352 -27.57 16.61 5.45
CA VAL A 352 -28.61 16.46 6.49
C VAL A 352 -29.69 17.55 6.37
N ARG A 353 -29.28 18.79 6.11
CA ARG A 353 -30.20 19.94 5.92
C ARG A 353 -31.09 19.74 4.71
N VAL A 354 -30.53 19.49 3.52
CA VAL A 354 -31.31 19.44 2.27
C VAL A 354 -32.23 18.21 2.20
N PHE A 355 -31.88 17.10 2.84
CA PHE A 355 -32.69 15.88 2.90
C PHE A 355 -33.59 15.77 4.14
N GLY A 356 -33.67 16.83 4.97
CA GLY A 356 -34.57 16.84 6.13
C GLY A 356 -34.23 15.78 7.17
N GLY A 357 -32.96 15.69 7.58
CA GLY A 357 -32.50 14.80 8.67
C GLY A 357 -32.23 13.36 8.22
N VAL A 358 -31.59 13.16 7.08
CA VAL A 358 -31.08 11.85 6.67
C VAL A 358 -29.84 11.45 7.50
N GLU A 359 -29.64 10.17 7.76
CA GLU A 359 -28.40 9.67 8.35
C GLU A 359 -27.28 9.72 7.30
N VAL A 360 -26.18 10.38 7.64
CA VAL A 360 -24.99 10.49 6.77
C VAL A 360 -23.78 9.92 7.49
N GLN A 361 -23.23 8.85 6.96
CA GLN A 361 -22.02 8.22 7.45
C GLN A 361 -20.80 8.68 6.63
N LEU A 362 -19.77 9.21 7.32
CA LEU A 362 -18.48 9.51 6.69
C LEU A 362 -17.69 8.22 6.49
N MET A 363 -17.30 7.97 5.26
CA MET A 363 -16.63 6.76 4.80
C MET A 363 -15.31 7.13 4.10
N VAL A 364 -14.42 7.76 4.87
CA VAL A 364 -13.11 8.22 4.40
C VAL A 364 -12.00 7.29 4.90
N PRO A 365 -10.96 7.04 4.11
CA PRO A 365 -9.86 6.17 4.52
C PRO A 365 -9.11 6.75 5.72
N ALA A 366 -8.43 5.90 6.48
CA ALA A 366 -7.65 6.33 7.65
C ALA A 366 -6.43 7.19 7.28
N GLY A 367 -5.92 7.06 6.06
CA GLY A 367 -4.84 7.83 5.44
C GLY A 367 -5.06 7.84 3.93
N ASN A 368 -4.55 8.85 3.20
CA ASN A 368 -4.64 8.83 1.74
C ASN A 368 -3.86 7.64 1.18
N PRO A 369 -4.50 6.76 0.41
CA PRO A 369 -3.80 5.69 -0.25
C PRO A 369 -2.79 6.27 -1.25
N LEU A 370 -1.69 5.55 -1.46
CA LEU A 370 -0.78 5.89 -2.56
C LEU A 370 -1.56 5.91 -3.88
N GLU A 371 -1.30 6.92 -4.70
CA GLU A 371 -2.04 7.16 -5.96
C GLU A 371 -2.14 5.91 -6.85
N LEU A 372 -1.01 5.22 -7.06
CA LEU A 372 -0.99 3.98 -7.85
C LEU A 372 -1.70 2.79 -7.17
N ALA A 373 -1.67 2.70 -5.85
CA ALA A 373 -2.42 1.67 -5.12
C ALA A 373 -3.93 1.89 -5.28
N ARG A 374 -4.40 3.13 -5.22
CA ARG A 374 -5.79 3.51 -5.49
C ARG A 374 -6.19 3.13 -6.91
N VAL A 375 -5.38 3.48 -7.91
CA VAL A 375 -5.60 3.12 -9.33
C VAL A 375 -5.66 1.61 -9.51
N SER A 376 -4.77 0.86 -8.88
CA SER A 376 -4.74 -0.61 -8.96
C SER A 376 -6.02 -1.24 -8.38
N ILE A 377 -6.49 -0.74 -7.23
CA ILE A 377 -7.76 -1.18 -6.64
C ILE A 377 -8.94 -0.82 -7.56
N THR A 378 -8.95 0.39 -8.12
CA THR A 378 -9.99 0.81 -9.07
C THR A 378 -10.01 -0.10 -10.31
N ASN A 379 -8.85 -0.46 -10.86
CA ASN A 379 -8.76 -1.45 -11.94
C ASN A 379 -9.32 -2.81 -11.53
N GLY A 380 -9.13 -3.23 -10.29
CA GLY A 380 -9.74 -4.45 -9.73
C GLY A 380 -11.27 -4.36 -9.65
N TRP A 381 -11.85 -3.19 -9.40
CA TRP A 381 -13.29 -2.97 -9.46
C TRP A 381 -13.80 -2.92 -10.90
N LEU A 382 -13.06 -2.33 -11.82
CA LEU A 382 -13.40 -2.28 -13.25
C LEU A 382 -13.39 -3.68 -13.87
N CYS A 383 -12.38 -4.49 -13.59
CA CYS A 383 -12.35 -5.90 -13.98
C CYS A 383 -11.25 -6.62 -13.18
N ASN A 384 -11.63 -7.44 -12.23
CA ASN A 384 -10.68 -8.18 -11.39
C ASN A 384 -10.02 -9.34 -12.13
N ALA A 385 -9.10 -10.04 -11.48
CA ALA A 385 -8.36 -11.14 -12.05
C ALA A 385 -9.25 -12.38 -12.36
N ALA A 386 -10.43 -12.48 -11.72
CA ALA A 386 -11.44 -13.48 -12.03
C ALA A 386 -12.34 -13.09 -13.21
N GLY A 387 -12.17 -11.91 -13.79
CA GLY A 387 -12.97 -11.40 -14.92
C GLY A 387 -14.27 -10.71 -14.49
N GLU A 388 -14.51 -10.51 -13.20
CA GLU A 388 -15.72 -9.86 -12.71
C GLU A 388 -15.61 -8.34 -12.80
N ARG A 389 -16.67 -7.68 -13.29
CA ARG A 389 -16.82 -6.22 -13.36
C ARG A 389 -17.75 -5.76 -12.26
N ARG A 390 -17.18 -5.11 -11.24
CA ARG A 390 -17.91 -4.65 -10.06
C ARG A 390 -18.14 -3.14 -10.04
N LEU A 391 -17.46 -2.37 -10.89
CA LEU A 391 -17.71 -0.95 -11.12
C LEU A 391 -18.34 -0.81 -12.52
N VAL A 392 -19.58 -0.35 -12.56
CA VAL A 392 -20.30 -0.03 -13.80
C VAL A 392 -20.79 1.41 -13.76
N ILE A 393 -20.79 2.04 -14.92
CA ILE A 393 -20.96 3.48 -15.09
C ILE A 393 -22.10 3.74 -16.06
N ASP A 394 -23.03 4.59 -15.64
CA ASP A 394 -24.10 5.04 -16.54
C ASP A 394 -23.52 5.89 -17.70
N PRO A 395 -24.04 5.73 -18.92
CA PRO A 395 -23.58 6.54 -20.07
C PRO A 395 -23.66 8.06 -19.85
N MET A 396 -24.49 8.51 -18.92
CA MET A 396 -24.60 9.94 -18.57
C MET A 396 -23.44 10.47 -17.72
N CYS A 397 -22.61 9.60 -17.13
CA CYS A 397 -21.41 9.98 -16.39
C CYS A 397 -20.23 10.25 -17.32
N THR A 398 -20.36 11.28 -18.14
CA THR A 398 -19.45 11.57 -19.27
C THR A 398 -18.05 11.99 -18.82
N HIS A 399 -17.92 12.72 -17.69
CA HIS A 399 -16.62 13.11 -17.14
C HIS A 399 -15.89 11.90 -16.54
N LEU A 400 -16.60 11.06 -15.78
CA LEU A 400 -16.01 9.83 -15.22
C LEU A 400 -15.55 8.90 -16.35
N ILE A 401 -16.32 8.75 -17.42
CA ILE A 401 -15.95 7.96 -18.58
C ILE A 401 -14.71 8.55 -19.25
N ALA A 402 -14.67 9.88 -19.46
CA ALA A 402 -13.52 10.56 -20.04
C ALA A 402 -12.26 10.40 -19.19
N ASP A 403 -12.37 10.50 -17.87
CA ASP A 403 -11.26 10.23 -16.94
C ASP A 403 -10.74 8.79 -17.13
N MET A 404 -11.64 7.80 -17.13
CA MET A 404 -11.28 6.39 -17.29
C MET A 404 -10.59 6.09 -18.63
N GLU A 405 -10.90 6.84 -19.69
CA GLU A 405 -10.29 6.68 -21.02
C GLU A 405 -8.97 7.44 -21.19
N SER A 406 -8.80 8.58 -20.50
CA SER A 406 -7.77 9.56 -20.85
C SER A 406 -6.66 9.70 -19.83
N VAL A 407 -6.91 9.37 -18.54
CA VAL A 407 -5.88 9.48 -17.50
C VAL A 407 -4.75 8.48 -17.77
N SER A 408 -3.53 8.99 -17.87
CA SER A 408 -2.36 8.19 -18.22
C SER A 408 -1.30 8.23 -17.12
N VAL A 409 -0.40 7.26 -17.15
CA VAL A 409 0.77 7.16 -16.28
C VAL A 409 2.00 7.63 -17.04
N ASP A 410 2.82 8.47 -16.42
CA ASP A 410 4.09 8.90 -16.99
C ASP A 410 5.18 7.82 -16.88
N ASP A 411 6.34 8.06 -17.49
CA ASP A 411 7.48 7.12 -17.43
C ASP A 411 8.03 6.92 -16.02
N ASN A 412 7.67 7.80 -15.06
CA ASN A 412 8.03 7.67 -13.64
C ASN A 412 6.97 6.96 -12.81
N GLY A 413 5.88 6.51 -13.45
CA GLY A 413 4.78 5.84 -12.78
C GLY A 413 3.83 6.79 -12.04
N ARG A 414 3.82 8.08 -12.36
CA ARG A 414 2.90 9.05 -11.76
C ARG A 414 1.73 9.31 -12.70
N LEU A 415 0.56 9.55 -12.14
CA LEU A 415 -0.56 9.99 -12.97
C LEU A 415 -0.23 11.33 -13.62
N ARG A 416 -0.40 11.40 -14.93
CA ARG A 416 -0.38 12.67 -15.65
C ARG A 416 -1.68 13.38 -15.33
N LYS A 417 -1.59 14.40 -14.47
CA LYS A 417 -2.71 15.29 -14.15
C LYS A 417 -2.62 16.52 -15.06
N PRO A 418 -3.51 16.64 -16.06
CA PRO A 418 -3.53 17.81 -16.90
C PRO A 418 -3.82 19.05 -16.04
N GLY A 419 -3.01 20.12 -16.20
CA GLY A 419 -3.27 21.43 -15.58
C GLY A 419 -2.40 21.86 -14.40
N ARG A 420 -1.53 21.02 -13.82
CA ARG A 420 -0.59 21.47 -12.78
C ARG A 420 0.68 22.18 -13.29
N ALA A 421 0.99 22.07 -14.56
CA ALA A 421 2.14 22.71 -15.18
C ALA A 421 1.70 23.72 -16.25
N GLY A 422 1.10 24.86 -15.88
CA GLY A 422 1.04 26.09 -16.70
C GLY A 422 0.65 26.00 -18.19
N GLY A 423 0.18 24.86 -18.66
CA GLY A 423 -0.18 24.62 -20.06
C GLY A 423 -1.59 25.11 -20.37
N GLN A 424 -1.68 26.10 -21.26
CA GLN A 424 -2.94 26.49 -21.87
C GLN A 424 -3.46 25.31 -22.71
N GLY A 425 -4.69 24.84 -22.44
CA GLY A 425 -5.45 24.03 -23.39
C GLY A 425 -5.72 22.56 -23.05
N ILE A 426 -5.49 22.09 -21.82
CA ILE A 426 -5.94 20.76 -21.40
C ILE A 426 -7.05 20.94 -20.37
N GLU A 427 -8.15 20.19 -20.52
CA GLU A 427 -9.37 20.31 -19.76
C GLU A 427 -9.11 20.32 -18.24
N LYS A 428 -9.47 21.43 -17.58
CA LYS A 428 -9.50 21.50 -16.12
C LYS A 428 -10.53 20.49 -15.64
N GLY A 429 -10.14 19.61 -14.70
CA GLY A 429 -11.06 18.66 -14.11
C GLY A 429 -10.86 17.21 -14.57
N LEU A 430 -9.97 16.93 -15.49
CA LEU A 430 -9.57 15.55 -15.79
C LEU A 430 -8.84 14.96 -14.57
N THR A 431 -9.24 13.80 -14.11
CA THR A 431 -8.88 13.05 -12.89
C THR A 431 -9.79 13.26 -11.69
N ASP A 432 -10.59 14.31 -11.64
CA ASP A 432 -11.33 14.65 -10.42
C ASP A 432 -12.41 13.60 -10.09
N HIS A 433 -13.14 13.11 -11.10
CA HIS A 433 -14.17 12.09 -10.90
C HIS A 433 -13.57 10.70 -10.69
N SER A 434 -12.47 10.38 -11.39
CA SER A 434 -11.77 9.11 -11.19
C SER A 434 -11.03 9.04 -9.86
N ASP A 435 -10.51 10.17 -9.36
CA ASP A 435 -9.94 10.27 -8.01
C ASP A 435 -11.03 10.05 -6.95
N ALA A 436 -12.19 10.72 -7.10
CA ALA A 436 -13.33 10.58 -6.21
C ALA A 436 -13.81 9.11 -6.11
N ILE A 437 -14.11 8.47 -7.24
CA ILE A 437 -14.58 7.08 -7.22
C ILE A 437 -13.48 6.11 -6.77
N GLY A 438 -12.22 6.45 -6.98
CA GLY A 438 -11.07 5.68 -6.52
C GLY A 438 -11.02 5.57 -4.99
N TYR A 439 -11.32 6.63 -4.25
CA TYR A 439 -11.43 6.58 -2.78
C TYR A 439 -12.58 5.67 -2.34
N ALA A 440 -13.73 5.71 -3.02
CA ALA A 440 -14.83 4.81 -2.73
C ALA A 440 -14.45 3.35 -2.98
N CYS A 441 -13.75 3.04 -4.07
CA CYS A 441 -13.24 1.70 -4.36
C CYS A 441 -12.33 1.17 -3.24
N VAL A 442 -11.44 2.01 -2.69
CA VAL A 442 -10.56 1.64 -1.58
C VAL A 442 -11.36 1.30 -0.34
N VAL A 443 -12.23 2.21 0.10
CA VAL A 443 -13.02 2.05 1.33
C VAL A 443 -13.96 0.84 1.23
N GLU A 444 -14.64 0.64 0.10
CA GLU A 444 -15.54 -0.49 -0.08
C GLU A 444 -14.78 -1.82 -0.16
N SER A 445 -13.56 -1.83 -0.70
CA SER A 445 -12.69 -3.02 -0.64
C SER A 445 -12.32 -3.36 0.81
N GLU A 446 -11.97 -2.38 1.62
CA GLU A 446 -11.67 -2.58 3.05
C GLU A 446 -12.88 -3.08 3.84
N ARG A 447 -14.07 -2.51 3.59
CA ARG A 447 -15.31 -2.95 4.23
C ARG A 447 -15.67 -4.39 3.88
N GLN A 448 -15.54 -4.78 2.63
CA GLN A 448 -15.78 -6.17 2.20
C GLN A 448 -14.78 -7.15 2.83
N ARG A 449 -13.54 -6.73 3.05
CA ARG A 449 -12.53 -7.53 3.77
C ARG A 449 -12.89 -7.69 5.24
N SER A 450 -13.22 -6.61 5.93
CA SER A 450 -13.55 -6.59 7.35
C SER A 450 -14.79 -7.43 7.67
N SER A 451 -15.83 -7.34 6.84
CA SER A 451 -17.08 -8.11 7.02
C SER A 451 -16.89 -9.63 6.90
N ARG A 452 -15.87 -10.09 6.17
CA ARG A 452 -15.60 -11.52 5.93
C ARG A 452 -14.60 -12.11 6.93
N THR A 453 -13.71 -11.33 7.48
CA THR A 453 -12.60 -11.83 8.31
C THR A 453 -12.76 -11.54 9.79
N GLY A 454 -13.69 -10.66 10.18
CA GLY A 454 -13.83 -10.17 11.56
C GLY A 454 -12.59 -9.44 12.10
N ARG A 455 -11.57 -9.25 11.27
CA ARG A 455 -10.35 -8.47 11.57
C ARG A 455 -9.96 -7.68 10.33
N PRO A 456 -9.50 -6.43 10.47
CA PRO A 456 -8.90 -5.72 9.37
C PRO A 456 -7.70 -6.52 8.87
N LEU A 457 -7.67 -6.82 7.58
CA LEU A 457 -6.51 -7.41 6.91
C LEU A 457 -5.37 -6.39 6.92
N PHE A 458 -4.14 -6.87 6.95
CA PHE A 458 -2.88 -6.13 7.05
C PHE A 458 -2.67 -4.95 6.08
N LEU A 459 -3.59 -4.73 5.15
CA LEU A 459 -3.58 -3.56 4.24
C LEU A 459 -3.92 -2.23 4.94
N THR A 460 -4.53 -2.25 6.14
CA THR A 460 -4.73 -1.02 6.91
C THR A 460 -3.45 -0.52 7.56
N ALA A 461 -2.48 -1.38 7.86
CA ALA A 461 -1.15 -0.98 8.28
C ALA A 461 -0.31 -0.50 7.08
N ASP A 462 -0.53 -1.08 5.90
CA ASP A 462 0.15 -0.73 4.66
C ASP A 462 -0.42 0.51 3.96
N LEU A 463 -1.63 0.95 4.31
CA LEU A 463 -2.26 2.18 3.80
C LEU A 463 -2.21 3.34 4.80
N LYS A 464 -1.69 3.13 6.01
CA LYS A 464 -1.45 4.20 6.97
C LYS A 464 -0.11 4.86 6.69
N LEU A 465 -0.11 5.90 5.92
CA LEU A 465 0.90 6.96 5.92
C LEU A 465 0.24 8.27 6.23
#